data_f660b22cc59d9b1b81477ab0f6f58cb8
#
_entry.id   f660b22cc59d9b1b81477ab0f6f58cb8
#
_cell.length_a   1.000
_cell.length_b   1.000
_cell.length_c   1.000
_cell.angle_alpha   90.00
_cell.angle_beta   90.00
_cell.angle_gamma   90.00
#
_symmetry.space_group_name_H-M   'P 1'
#
loop_
_entity.id
_entity.type
_entity.pdbx_description
1 polymer ?
#
loop_
_entity_poly.entity_id
_entity_poly.type
_entity_poly.pdbx_seq_one_letter_code
_entity_poly.pdbx_strand_id
1 'polypeptide(L)'
;MKRFGWHWAVVSSLLLATASAETRPQYGGTLHVAMQSAPITLDPADASQKNGVGYRNVLRLIYDGLVSIDDQGRLQPGLAVSWRTESGDRRWQFQLRPGVRFHDGSPLTAEAVAASLRSANQSWTVLATTDSVTIQRDVADPDLPAELALARNSIAKRAPGGVFVGTGPFRITTWHPSQGVALAANDEYWGGRTFLDSVEIEFGRSARDQLIDLDLGKIQIAEVAPEQSHKLADEKRRISNSAPLELLALVFTRDGQSDEEQKIRDVLALCIDRASIRNGVLGDVGDPSTAILPDWISGYAFVFPAERSLTRAQEERGEIARAPAMTLGYAADDAVARVIAERIALNAREAGLTLQTVSGTKADIGLRRIEAVSSNPRLALWASAVSVGLPAPNYAGTSIDDVFVAESALLRGKKIIPLFQLSVSYAISQSVQGWKMGRDGSWHLADVWLGGTP
;
A
#
# COMPACT_ATOMS: atom_id res chain seq x y z
N MET A 1 -66.07 -62.99 5.56
CA MET A 1 -65.11 -62.40 6.52
C MET A 1 -63.75 -62.42 5.87
N LYS A 2 -63.31 -61.27 5.29
CA LYS A 2 -62.01 -61.11 4.61
C LYS A 2 -61.21 -60.08 5.38
N ARG A 3 -60.09 -60.49 5.94
CA ARG A 3 -59.14 -59.62 6.66
C ARG A 3 -58.24 -58.96 5.62
N PHE A 4 -58.24 -57.61 5.55
CA PHE A 4 -57.27 -56.82 4.81
C PHE A 4 -56.04 -56.56 5.72
N GLY A 5 -54.87 -57.01 5.32
CA GLY A 5 -53.60 -56.68 5.96
C GLY A 5 -53.00 -55.45 5.33
N TRP A 6 -52.70 -54.45 6.12
CA TRP A 6 -52.05 -53.20 5.71
C TRP A 6 -50.57 -53.30 5.93
N HIS A 7 -49.75 -53.35 4.86
CA HIS A 7 -48.30 -53.28 4.93
C HIS A 7 -47.88 -51.83 4.95
N TRP A 8 -47.29 -51.42 6.05
CA TRP A 8 -46.58 -50.15 6.18
C TRP A 8 -45.17 -50.31 5.61
N ALA A 9 -44.91 -49.69 4.45
CA ALA A 9 -43.57 -49.54 3.91
C ALA A 9 -42.89 -48.31 4.58
N VAL A 10 -41.94 -48.55 5.45
CA VAL A 10 -41.07 -47.48 6.03
C VAL A 10 -40.02 -47.14 5.00
N VAL A 11 -40.17 -46.02 4.34
CA VAL A 11 -39.12 -45.44 3.48
C VAL A 11 -38.17 -44.68 4.40
N SER A 12 -37.02 -45.30 4.71
CA SER A 12 -35.90 -44.62 5.38
C SER A 12 -35.20 -43.71 4.40
N SER A 13 -35.50 -42.41 4.47
CA SER A 13 -34.73 -41.38 3.74
C SER A 13 -33.38 -41.19 4.44
N LEU A 14 -32.32 -41.74 3.87
CA LEU A 14 -30.93 -41.44 4.24
C LEU A 14 -30.65 -39.98 3.79
N LEU A 15 -30.73 -39.05 4.71
CA LEU A 15 -30.14 -37.72 4.57
C LEU A 15 -28.59 -37.88 4.57
N LEU A 16 -28.00 -37.89 3.38
CA LEU A 16 -26.57 -37.66 3.23
C LEU A 16 -26.29 -36.22 3.60
N ALA A 17 -25.94 -36.00 4.87
CA ALA A 17 -25.29 -34.77 5.28
C ALA A 17 -23.91 -34.74 4.60
N THR A 18 -23.78 -33.99 3.53
CA THR A 18 -22.46 -33.58 3.02
C THR A 18 -21.81 -32.71 4.07
N ALA A 19 -21.09 -33.33 5.01
CA ALA A 19 -20.16 -32.64 5.86
C ALA A 19 -19.14 -32.00 4.91
N SER A 20 -19.23 -30.69 4.72
CA SER A 20 -18.12 -29.91 4.21
C SER A 20 -16.98 -30.16 5.18
N ALA A 21 -16.04 -31.03 4.82
CA ALA A 21 -14.81 -31.21 5.57
C ALA A 21 -14.11 -29.83 5.56
N GLU A 22 -14.22 -29.08 6.64
CA GLU A 22 -13.36 -27.93 6.84
C GLU A 22 -11.92 -28.48 6.76
N THR A 23 -11.24 -28.13 5.68
CA THR A 23 -9.87 -28.52 5.47
C THR A 23 -9.03 -27.86 6.56
N ARG A 24 -8.48 -28.70 7.45
CA ARG A 24 -7.63 -28.21 8.56
C ARG A 24 -6.34 -27.61 8.00
N PRO A 25 -5.82 -26.54 8.59
CA PRO A 25 -4.52 -26.01 8.23
C PRO A 25 -3.45 -27.10 8.21
N GLN A 26 -2.64 -27.11 7.16
CA GLN A 26 -1.56 -28.07 6.96
C GLN A 26 -0.23 -27.34 6.92
N TYR A 27 0.77 -27.90 7.57
CA TYR A 27 2.14 -27.42 7.45
C TYR A 27 2.76 -27.95 6.16
N GLY A 28 3.56 -27.10 5.52
CA GLY A 28 4.33 -27.49 4.35
C GLY A 28 4.02 -26.66 3.09
N GLY A 29 4.83 -26.90 2.08
CA GLY A 29 4.67 -26.32 0.75
C GLY A 29 5.34 -24.95 0.56
N THR A 30 5.51 -24.62 -0.72
CA THR A 30 6.08 -23.37 -1.20
C THR A 30 5.00 -22.51 -1.83
N LEU A 31 4.85 -21.28 -1.36
CA LEU A 31 3.98 -20.28 -1.97
C LEU A 31 4.77 -19.50 -3.03
N HIS A 32 4.34 -19.58 -4.27
CA HIS A 32 4.94 -18.83 -5.38
C HIS A 32 4.11 -17.58 -5.67
N VAL A 33 4.79 -16.44 -5.68
CA VAL A 33 4.20 -15.11 -5.89
C VAL A 33 4.91 -14.44 -7.05
N ALA A 34 4.19 -13.78 -7.94
CA ALA A 34 4.79 -12.91 -8.95
C ALA A 34 4.39 -11.46 -8.71
N MET A 35 5.34 -10.54 -8.91
CA MET A 35 5.16 -9.11 -8.73
C MET A 35 5.68 -8.33 -9.94
N GLN A 36 5.05 -7.20 -10.23
CA GLN A 36 5.52 -6.28 -11.29
C GLN A 36 6.72 -5.45 -10.82
N SER A 37 6.70 -5.02 -9.56
CA SER A 37 7.81 -4.28 -8.97
C SER A 37 9.05 -5.16 -8.88
N ALA A 38 10.22 -4.56 -9.10
CA ALA A 38 11.52 -5.24 -9.07
C ALA A 38 12.46 -4.54 -8.08
N PRO A 39 12.41 -4.87 -6.79
CA PRO A 39 13.28 -4.29 -5.78
C PRO A 39 14.76 -4.54 -6.09
N ILE A 40 15.59 -3.51 -5.88
CA ILE A 40 17.05 -3.59 -6.06
C ILE A 40 17.78 -3.86 -4.74
N THR A 41 17.10 -3.70 -3.63
CA THR A 41 17.63 -3.92 -2.28
C THR A 41 16.54 -4.48 -1.36
N LEU A 42 16.96 -5.20 -0.32
CA LEU A 42 16.12 -5.61 0.81
C LEU A 42 16.54 -4.89 2.10
N ASP A 43 17.36 -3.84 2.01
CA ASP A 43 17.64 -2.95 3.13
C ASP A 43 16.42 -2.05 3.39
N PRO A 44 15.71 -2.20 4.51
CA PRO A 44 14.54 -1.36 4.80
C PRO A 44 14.88 0.12 4.92
N ALA A 45 16.13 0.46 5.29
CA ALA A 45 16.60 1.83 5.46
C ALA A 45 17.04 2.51 4.16
N ASP A 46 17.08 1.79 3.03
CA ASP A 46 17.52 2.36 1.76
C ASP A 46 16.45 3.28 1.14
N ALA A 47 16.67 4.58 1.27
CA ALA A 47 15.77 5.61 0.74
C ALA A 47 15.70 5.65 -0.79
N SER A 48 16.63 5.02 -1.52
CA SER A 48 16.61 4.97 -2.98
C SER A 48 15.57 3.99 -3.53
N GLN A 49 15.15 3.01 -2.72
CA GLN A 49 14.13 2.04 -3.08
C GLN A 49 12.73 2.65 -2.96
N LYS A 50 11.92 2.50 -4.02
CA LYS A 50 10.50 2.88 -3.95
C LYS A 50 9.79 2.05 -2.87
N ASN A 51 9.09 2.75 -1.98
CA ASN A 51 8.39 2.14 -0.85
C ASN A 51 6.95 1.73 -1.21
N GLY A 52 6.79 0.97 -2.30
CA GLY A 52 5.48 0.47 -2.75
C GLY A 52 4.93 -0.65 -1.86
N VAL A 53 3.62 -0.90 -1.96
CA VAL A 53 2.91 -1.93 -1.15
C VAL A 53 3.58 -3.29 -1.28
N GLY A 54 3.90 -3.71 -2.51
CA GLY A 54 4.55 -4.99 -2.74
C GLY A 54 5.92 -5.10 -2.04
N TYR A 55 6.76 -4.07 -2.14
CA TYR A 55 8.05 -4.04 -1.45
C TYR A 55 7.89 -4.09 0.08
N ARG A 56 6.94 -3.31 0.63
CA ARG A 56 6.63 -3.36 2.07
C ARG A 56 6.21 -4.75 2.53
N ASN A 57 5.44 -5.47 1.69
CA ASN A 57 5.05 -6.84 1.99
C ASN A 57 6.25 -7.78 2.04
N VAL A 58 7.19 -7.68 1.09
CA VAL A 58 8.43 -8.47 1.14
C VAL A 58 9.23 -8.18 2.41
N LEU A 59 9.37 -6.89 2.77
CA LEU A 59 10.09 -6.51 4.01
C LEU A 59 9.43 -7.10 5.26
N ARG A 60 8.09 -7.07 5.36
CA ARG A 60 7.33 -7.61 6.51
C ARG A 60 7.45 -9.13 6.65
N LEU A 61 7.79 -9.85 5.59
CA LEU A 61 8.09 -11.29 5.69
C LEU A 61 9.44 -11.54 6.37
N ILE A 62 10.38 -10.61 6.25
CA ILE A 62 11.77 -10.77 6.69
C ILE A 62 12.04 -10.06 8.01
N TYR A 63 11.40 -8.91 8.23
CA TYR A 63 11.71 -8.00 9.33
C TYR A 63 10.47 -7.64 10.15
N ASP A 64 10.65 -7.48 11.44
CA ASP A 64 9.64 -6.89 12.33
C ASP A 64 10.00 -5.45 12.69
N GLY A 65 8.97 -4.64 12.98
CA GLY A 65 9.11 -3.33 13.60
C GLY A 65 9.04 -3.38 15.12
N LEU A 66 9.42 -2.32 15.79
CA LEU A 66 9.18 -2.18 17.23
C LEU A 66 7.67 -2.17 17.53
N VAL A 67 6.91 -1.52 16.68
CA VAL A 67 5.47 -1.37 16.74
C VAL A 67 4.88 -1.89 15.42
N SER A 68 3.68 -2.41 15.46
CA SER A 68 2.87 -2.75 14.29
C SER A 68 1.54 -2.00 14.30
N ILE A 69 0.79 -2.07 13.20
CA ILE A 69 -0.53 -1.48 13.08
C ILE A 69 -1.50 -2.57 12.66
N ASP A 70 -2.64 -2.67 13.36
CA ASP A 70 -3.70 -3.62 13.00
C ASP A 70 -4.60 -3.11 11.87
N ASP A 71 -5.53 -3.95 11.40
CA ASP A 71 -6.47 -3.62 10.32
C ASP A 71 -7.42 -2.44 10.64
N GLN A 72 -7.51 -2.04 11.90
CA GLN A 72 -8.27 -0.87 12.34
C GLN A 72 -7.40 0.38 12.49
N GLY A 73 -6.11 0.32 12.12
CA GLY A 73 -5.18 1.43 12.24
C GLY A 73 -4.64 1.67 13.65
N ARG A 74 -4.86 0.73 14.59
CA ARG A 74 -4.41 0.86 15.98
C ARG A 74 -3.00 0.31 16.15
N LEU A 75 -2.21 1.02 16.93
CA LEU A 75 -0.86 0.59 17.29
C LEU A 75 -0.89 -0.67 18.14
N GLN A 76 -0.07 -1.64 17.77
CA GLN A 76 0.07 -2.94 18.42
C GLN A 76 1.53 -3.22 18.79
N PRO A 77 1.78 -3.94 19.89
CA PRO A 77 3.12 -4.41 20.22
C PRO A 77 3.72 -5.29 19.11
N GLY A 78 4.96 -4.95 18.72
CA GLY A 78 5.81 -5.77 17.86
C GLY A 78 7.02 -6.30 18.64
N LEU A 79 8.23 -5.92 18.24
CA LEU A 79 9.46 -6.20 19.00
C LEU A 79 9.52 -5.41 20.31
N ALA A 80 8.76 -4.32 20.47
CA ALA A 80 8.51 -3.68 21.75
C ALA A 80 7.19 -4.18 22.34
N VAL A 81 7.18 -4.59 23.59
CA VAL A 81 5.98 -5.04 24.32
C VAL A 81 5.17 -3.88 24.88
N SER A 82 5.81 -2.74 25.09
CA SER A 82 5.18 -1.50 25.55
C SER A 82 6.05 -0.30 25.22
N TRP A 83 5.45 0.89 25.23
CA TRP A 83 6.17 2.16 25.08
C TRP A 83 5.52 3.25 25.90
N ARG A 84 6.30 4.26 26.20
CA ARG A 84 5.85 5.45 26.91
C ARG A 84 6.62 6.69 26.44
N THR A 85 5.97 7.83 26.52
CA THR A 85 6.61 9.12 26.28
C THR A 85 6.96 9.81 27.59
N GLU A 86 7.98 10.65 27.55
CA GLU A 86 8.36 11.57 28.61
C GLU A 86 8.22 13.01 28.07
N SER A 87 7.73 13.92 28.91
CA SER A 87 7.74 15.39 28.72
C SER A 87 7.56 15.87 27.28
N GLY A 88 6.31 15.94 26.82
CA GLY A 88 5.96 16.63 25.58
C GLY A 88 6.42 15.92 24.32
N ASP A 89 6.35 14.59 24.29
CA ASP A 89 6.55 13.72 23.14
C ASP A 89 7.92 13.87 22.42
N ARG A 90 8.91 14.36 23.14
CA ARG A 90 10.30 14.48 22.62
C ARG A 90 11.18 13.29 22.93
N ARG A 91 10.79 12.49 23.91
CA ARG A 91 11.53 11.31 24.35
C ARG A 91 10.61 10.15 24.58
N TRP A 92 10.82 9.08 23.79
CA TRP A 92 10.04 7.86 23.84
C TRP A 92 10.91 6.69 24.26
N GLN A 93 10.43 5.88 25.20
CA GLN A 93 11.08 4.64 25.63
C GLN A 93 10.26 3.44 25.19
N PHE A 94 10.91 2.45 24.57
CA PHE A 94 10.32 1.20 24.07
C PHE A 94 10.96 0.02 24.82
N GLN A 95 10.14 -0.74 25.53
CA GLN A 95 10.54 -1.94 26.26
C GLN A 95 10.57 -3.12 25.29
N LEU A 96 11.74 -3.77 25.14
CA LEU A 96 11.91 -4.84 24.15
C LEU A 96 11.34 -6.17 24.63
N ARG A 97 10.87 -6.96 23.67
CA ARG A 97 10.40 -8.34 23.86
C ARG A 97 11.58 -9.24 24.20
N PRO A 98 11.54 -9.99 25.32
CA PRO A 98 12.62 -10.91 25.66
C PRO A 98 12.59 -12.16 24.74
N GLY A 99 13.74 -12.79 24.56
CA GLY A 99 13.87 -14.08 23.87
C GLY A 99 13.80 -14.04 22.34
N VAL A 100 13.63 -12.88 21.71
CA VAL A 100 13.64 -12.75 20.25
C VAL A 100 15.06 -12.99 19.71
N ARG A 101 15.14 -13.69 18.57
CA ARG A 101 16.39 -13.96 17.85
C ARG A 101 16.30 -13.45 16.40
N PHE A 102 17.44 -13.00 15.90
CA PHE A 102 17.62 -12.79 14.46
C PHE A 102 17.71 -14.14 13.72
N HIS A 103 17.52 -14.12 12.40
CA HIS A 103 17.60 -15.31 11.52
C HIS A 103 18.97 -16.00 11.55
N ASP A 104 20.03 -15.33 12.01
CA ASP A 104 21.37 -15.91 12.22
C ASP A 104 21.54 -16.55 13.60
N GLY A 105 20.46 -16.67 14.39
CA GLY A 105 20.43 -17.23 15.73
C GLY A 105 20.93 -16.29 16.84
N SER A 106 21.49 -15.11 16.50
CA SER A 106 21.92 -14.14 17.51
C SER A 106 20.73 -13.49 18.24
N PRO A 107 20.84 -13.16 19.52
CA PRO A 107 19.75 -12.54 20.26
C PRO A 107 19.47 -11.11 19.78
N LEU A 108 18.21 -10.69 19.82
CA LEU A 108 17.82 -9.31 19.66
C LEU A 108 18.23 -8.54 20.93
N THR A 109 19.19 -7.62 20.77
CA THR A 109 19.65 -6.75 21.88
C THR A 109 19.22 -5.31 21.64
N ALA A 110 19.12 -4.52 22.71
CA ALA A 110 18.82 -3.10 22.60
C ALA A 110 19.86 -2.34 21.74
N GLU A 111 21.14 -2.75 21.79
CA GLU A 111 22.17 -2.17 20.93
C GLU A 111 21.96 -2.49 19.45
N ALA A 112 21.54 -3.70 19.10
CA ALA A 112 21.25 -4.07 17.73
C ALA A 112 20.06 -3.28 17.18
N VAL A 113 19.01 -3.12 17.99
CA VAL A 113 17.84 -2.29 17.65
C VAL A 113 18.25 -0.83 17.47
N ALA A 114 19.01 -0.28 18.39
CA ALA A 114 19.48 1.12 18.31
C ALA A 114 20.37 1.34 17.07
N ALA A 115 21.25 0.40 16.74
CA ALA A 115 22.08 0.47 15.55
C ALA A 115 21.25 0.47 14.25
N SER A 116 20.23 -0.40 14.15
CA SER A 116 19.29 -0.43 13.03
C SER A 116 18.55 0.91 12.86
N LEU A 117 17.99 1.43 13.94
CA LEU A 117 17.24 2.70 13.91
C LEU A 117 18.11 3.92 13.58
N ARG A 118 19.35 3.96 14.07
CA ARG A 118 20.32 5.03 13.70
C ARG A 118 20.69 4.97 12.23
N SER A 119 20.77 3.77 11.64
CA SER A 119 21.03 3.61 10.20
C SER A 119 19.87 4.15 9.35
N ALA A 120 18.64 3.90 9.79
CA ALA A 120 17.43 4.35 9.08
C ALA A 120 17.16 5.85 9.27
N ASN A 121 17.53 6.44 10.41
CA ASN A 121 17.14 7.79 10.81
C ASN A 121 18.30 8.53 11.47
N GLN A 122 19.13 9.18 10.69
CA GLN A 122 20.32 9.87 11.17
C GLN A 122 20.02 11.09 12.09
N SER A 123 18.80 11.64 12.00
CA SER A 123 18.36 12.76 12.85
C SER A 123 17.86 12.34 14.24
N TRP A 124 17.78 11.03 14.52
CA TRP A 124 17.33 10.53 15.81
C TRP A 124 18.49 10.26 16.74
N THR A 125 18.37 10.70 18.00
CA THR A 125 19.25 10.24 19.07
C THR A 125 18.66 8.97 19.66
N VAL A 126 19.29 7.81 19.39
CA VAL A 126 18.81 6.50 19.85
C VAL A 126 19.78 5.94 20.89
N LEU A 127 19.28 5.72 22.09
CA LEU A 127 20.03 5.20 23.24
C LEU A 127 19.52 3.81 23.61
N ALA A 128 20.43 2.87 23.82
CA ALA A 128 20.13 1.53 24.30
C ALA A 128 20.40 1.40 25.79
N THR A 129 19.56 0.64 26.47
CA THR A 129 19.80 0.13 27.83
C THR A 129 19.83 -1.40 27.79
N THR A 130 19.74 -2.09 28.92
CA THR A 130 19.76 -3.57 28.92
C THR A 130 18.63 -4.19 28.15
N ASP A 131 17.42 -3.65 28.25
CA ASP A 131 16.17 -4.24 27.77
C ASP A 131 15.23 -3.23 27.09
N SER A 132 15.67 -1.99 26.90
CA SER A 132 14.88 -0.96 26.26
C SER A 132 15.68 -0.06 25.34
N VAL A 133 15.00 0.59 24.42
CA VAL A 133 15.54 1.61 23.53
C VAL A 133 14.80 2.92 23.76
N THR A 134 15.55 4.00 23.90
CA THR A 134 15.01 5.35 24.01
C THR A 134 15.33 6.14 22.75
N ILE A 135 14.31 6.76 22.14
CA ILE A 135 14.46 7.64 20.99
C ILE A 135 14.17 9.06 21.45
N GLN A 136 15.10 9.97 21.18
CA GLN A 136 14.98 11.38 21.50
C GLN A 136 15.01 12.20 20.20
N ARG A 137 14.14 13.22 20.13
CA ARG A 137 14.04 14.18 19.03
C ARG A 137 14.09 15.61 19.55
N ASP A 138 14.54 16.54 18.70
CA ASP A 138 14.62 17.96 19.06
C ASP A 138 13.25 18.61 19.15
N VAL A 139 12.28 18.08 18.39
CA VAL A 139 10.88 18.54 18.36
C VAL A 139 9.95 17.46 18.92
N ALA A 140 8.80 17.90 19.44
CA ALA A 140 7.74 16.99 19.87
C ALA A 140 7.26 16.14 18.70
N ASP A 141 7.12 14.83 18.90
CA ASP A 141 6.67 13.89 17.90
C ASP A 141 5.69 12.85 18.51
N PRO A 142 4.43 13.19 18.57
CA PRO A 142 3.40 12.29 19.09
C PRO A 142 3.14 11.08 18.15
N ASP A 143 3.58 11.15 16.89
CA ASP A 143 3.40 10.09 15.91
C ASP A 143 4.57 9.11 15.84
N LEU A 144 5.62 9.28 16.64
CA LEU A 144 6.81 8.42 16.63
C LEU A 144 6.47 6.91 16.71
N PRO A 145 5.54 6.45 17.58
CA PRO A 145 5.18 5.03 17.59
C PRO A 145 4.56 4.56 16.26
N ALA A 146 3.75 5.39 15.60
CA ALA A 146 3.21 5.09 14.28
C ALA A 146 4.29 5.14 13.18
N GLU A 147 5.26 6.05 13.30
CA GLU A 147 6.42 6.11 12.39
C GLU A 147 7.28 4.84 12.50
N LEU A 148 7.43 4.26 13.71
CA LEU A 148 8.15 3.01 13.93
C LEU A 148 7.45 1.77 13.36
N ALA A 149 6.17 1.87 13.01
CA ALA A 149 5.44 0.81 12.31
C ALA A 149 5.65 0.84 10.77
N LEU A 150 6.29 1.87 10.23
CA LEU A 150 6.64 1.93 8.82
C LEU A 150 7.71 0.90 8.48
N ALA A 151 7.57 0.23 7.34
CA ALA A 151 8.48 -0.82 6.91
C ALA A 151 9.95 -0.36 6.84
N ARG A 152 10.20 0.92 6.52
CA ARG A 152 11.56 1.51 6.52
C ARG A 152 12.24 1.52 7.90
N ASN A 153 11.48 1.44 8.97
CA ASN A 153 11.94 1.42 10.36
C ASN A 153 11.97 0.00 10.96
N SER A 154 11.77 -1.02 10.11
CA SER A 154 11.92 -2.40 10.52
C SER A 154 13.35 -2.69 10.98
N ILE A 155 13.48 -3.58 11.97
CA ILE A 155 14.75 -3.88 12.58
C ILE A 155 15.53 -4.88 11.72
N ALA A 156 16.62 -4.40 11.14
CA ALA A 156 17.50 -5.16 10.28
C ALA A 156 18.94 -5.13 10.82
N LYS A 157 19.64 -6.25 10.73
CA LYS A 157 21.04 -6.38 11.09
C LYS A 157 21.83 -6.79 9.85
N ARG A 158 22.97 -6.17 9.61
CA ARG A 158 23.89 -6.61 8.56
C ARG A 158 24.78 -7.73 9.08
N ALA A 159 24.64 -8.92 8.51
CA ALA A 159 25.49 -10.08 8.82
C ALA A 159 26.85 -10.01 8.08
N PRO A 160 27.84 -10.80 8.49
CA PRO A 160 29.06 -11.00 7.71
C PRO A 160 28.74 -11.37 6.26
N GLY A 161 29.44 -10.77 5.29
CA GLY A 161 29.13 -10.93 3.86
C GLY A 161 28.11 -9.95 3.30
N GLY A 162 27.60 -9.01 4.15
CA GLY A 162 26.73 -7.92 3.70
C GLY A 162 25.25 -8.27 3.55
N VAL A 163 24.85 -9.50 3.87
CA VAL A 163 23.45 -9.95 3.84
C VAL A 163 22.70 -9.34 5.03
N PHE A 164 21.49 -8.86 4.79
CA PHE A 164 20.61 -8.40 5.85
C PHE A 164 19.86 -9.57 6.47
N VAL A 165 19.77 -9.58 7.79
CA VAL A 165 18.99 -10.54 8.58
C VAL A 165 17.99 -9.80 9.45
N GLY A 166 16.78 -10.34 9.53
CA GLY A 166 15.68 -9.83 10.34
C GLY A 166 15.29 -10.78 11.45
N THR A 167 14.14 -10.51 12.03
CA THR A 167 13.51 -11.32 13.08
C THR A 167 12.17 -11.90 12.63
N GLY A 168 11.77 -11.65 11.39
CA GLY A 168 10.44 -11.93 10.84
C GLY A 168 10.13 -13.42 10.65
N PRO A 169 8.92 -13.74 10.16
CA PRO A 169 8.43 -15.11 10.01
C PRO A 169 9.16 -15.93 8.94
N PHE A 170 9.88 -15.27 8.03
CA PHE A 170 10.66 -15.94 6.99
C PHE A 170 12.08 -15.37 6.93
N ARG A 171 13.05 -16.21 6.64
CA ARG A 171 14.46 -15.87 6.45
C ARG A 171 14.86 -15.97 4.98
N ILE A 172 15.73 -15.08 4.51
CA ILE A 172 16.25 -15.10 3.15
C ILE A 172 17.14 -16.36 2.97
N THR A 173 16.87 -17.13 1.93
CA THR A 173 17.73 -18.23 1.47
C THR A 173 18.48 -17.86 0.21
N THR A 174 17.82 -17.16 -0.72
CA THR A 174 18.40 -16.69 -1.97
C THR A 174 17.85 -15.31 -2.28
N TRP A 175 18.72 -14.40 -2.72
CA TRP A 175 18.35 -13.06 -3.17
C TRP A 175 19.06 -12.72 -4.48
N HIS A 176 18.26 -12.41 -5.48
CA HIS A 176 18.73 -11.89 -6.77
C HIS A 176 18.05 -10.54 -7.04
N PRO A 177 18.78 -9.41 -6.90
CA PRO A 177 18.20 -8.10 -7.14
C PRO A 177 17.45 -8.02 -8.47
N SER A 178 16.29 -7.39 -8.46
CA SER A 178 15.38 -7.23 -9.61
C SER A 178 14.85 -8.53 -10.25
N GLN A 179 15.19 -9.71 -9.75
CA GLN A 179 14.74 -10.99 -10.30
C GLN A 179 13.84 -11.76 -9.34
N GLY A 180 14.25 -11.90 -8.08
CA GLY A 180 13.45 -12.63 -7.12
C GLY A 180 14.12 -12.86 -5.77
N VAL A 181 13.32 -13.36 -4.83
CA VAL A 181 13.76 -13.76 -3.50
C VAL A 181 13.12 -15.09 -3.12
N ALA A 182 13.93 -16.00 -2.58
CA ALA A 182 13.45 -17.21 -1.94
C ALA A 182 13.61 -17.08 -0.42
N LEU A 183 12.55 -17.40 0.29
CA LEU A 183 12.43 -17.27 1.74
C LEU A 183 12.07 -18.64 2.33
N ALA A 184 12.69 -19.05 3.43
CA ALA A 184 12.30 -20.22 4.21
C ALA A 184 11.65 -19.82 5.53
N ALA A 185 10.74 -20.61 6.03
CA ALA A 185 10.11 -20.38 7.32
C ALA A 185 11.16 -20.24 8.44
N ASN A 186 10.88 -19.35 9.38
CA ASN A 186 11.65 -19.20 10.61
C ASN A 186 10.98 -20.02 11.71
N ASP A 187 11.50 -21.23 11.98
CA ASP A 187 10.92 -22.14 12.96
C ASP A 187 10.97 -21.57 14.39
N GLU A 188 11.91 -20.64 14.67
CA GLU A 188 12.07 -19.96 15.97
C GLU A 188 11.38 -18.59 16.00
N TYR A 189 10.45 -18.31 15.07
CA TYR A 189 9.77 -17.03 15.04
C TYR A 189 9.00 -16.78 16.33
N TRP A 190 9.22 -15.63 16.95
CA TRP A 190 8.61 -15.25 18.23
C TRP A 190 7.07 -15.18 18.19
N GLY A 191 6.49 -14.93 17.00
CA GLY A 191 5.03 -14.91 16.76
C GLY A 191 4.45 -16.27 16.43
N GLY A 192 5.24 -17.34 16.45
CA GLY A 192 4.84 -18.71 16.10
C GLY A 192 5.23 -19.10 14.67
N ARG A 193 5.48 -20.38 14.45
CA ARG A 193 5.84 -20.93 13.14
C ARG A 193 4.69 -20.75 12.14
N THR A 194 5.01 -20.31 10.93
CA THR A 194 4.07 -20.23 9.81
C THR A 194 3.70 -21.61 9.28
N PHE A 195 2.54 -21.75 8.62
CA PHE A 195 2.16 -23.03 7.99
C PHE A 195 2.99 -23.35 6.74
N LEU A 196 3.38 -22.32 5.96
CA LEU A 196 4.23 -22.47 4.79
C LEU A 196 5.66 -22.81 5.18
N ASP A 197 6.32 -23.69 4.42
CA ASP A 197 7.77 -23.95 4.58
C ASP A 197 8.61 -22.89 3.88
N SER A 198 8.10 -22.32 2.79
CA SER A 198 8.83 -21.34 2.00
C SER A 198 7.90 -20.42 1.20
N VAL A 199 8.44 -19.26 0.81
CA VAL A 199 7.83 -18.33 -0.11
C VAL A 199 8.85 -17.97 -1.18
N GLU A 200 8.48 -18.10 -2.45
CA GLU A 200 9.28 -17.68 -3.58
C GLU A 200 8.58 -16.54 -4.31
N ILE A 201 9.27 -15.42 -4.48
CA ILE A 201 8.71 -14.21 -5.11
C ILE A 201 9.55 -13.89 -6.34
N GLU A 202 8.91 -13.91 -7.51
CA GLU A 202 9.50 -13.45 -8.78
C GLU A 202 9.16 -11.98 -9.00
N PHE A 203 10.15 -11.19 -9.42
CA PHE A 203 10.03 -9.76 -9.67
C PHE A 203 10.05 -9.43 -11.16
N GLY A 204 9.51 -8.24 -11.51
CA GLY A 204 9.57 -7.72 -12.88
C GLY A 204 8.68 -8.47 -13.88
N ARG A 205 7.71 -9.26 -13.40
CA ARG A 205 6.80 -10.02 -14.26
C ARG A 205 5.68 -9.12 -14.79
N SER A 206 5.41 -9.17 -16.10
CA SER A 206 4.27 -8.44 -16.66
C SER A 206 2.95 -8.95 -16.09
N ALA A 207 1.93 -8.08 -15.97
CA ALA A 207 0.60 -8.48 -15.49
C ALA A 207 0.02 -9.65 -16.32
N ARG A 208 0.27 -9.66 -17.63
CA ARG A 208 -0.19 -10.73 -18.52
C ARG A 208 0.49 -12.06 -18.20
N ASP A 209 1.81 -12.06 -18.04
CA ASP A 209 2.56 -13.30 -17.76
C ASP A 209 2.19 -13.85 -16.40
N GLN A 210 1.97 -12.99 -15.41
CA GLN A 210 1.51 -13.39 -14.08
C GLN A 210 0.16 -14.12 -14.15
N LEU A 211 -0.82 -13.61 -14.91
CA LEU A 211 -2.12 -14.27 -15.05
C LEU A 211 -2.02 -15.60 -15.78
N ILE A 212 -1.17 -15.71 -16.79
CA ILE A 212 -0.91 -16.99 -17.48
C ILE A 212 -0.27 -18.00 -16.52
N ASP A 213 0.73 -17.59 -15.75
CA ASP A 213 1.40 -18.48 -14.79
C ASP A 213 0.47 -18.89 -13.63
N LEU A 214 -0.45 -18.01 -13.22
CA LEU A 214 -1.50 -18.35 -12.26
C LEU A 214 -2.46 -19.41 -12.81
N ASP A 215 -2.89 -19.28 -14.07
CA ASP A 215 -3.76 -20.26 -14.73
C ASP A 215 -3.11 -21.62 -14.94
N LEU A 216 -1.79 -21.61 -15.18
CA LEU A 216 -1.00 -22.83 -15.29
C LEU A 216 -0.63 -23.45 -13.94
N GLY A 217 -1.02 -22.81 -12.81
CA GLY A 217 -0.71 -23.26 -11.46
C GLY A 217 0.76 -23.12 -11.08
N LYS A 218 1.57 -22.37 -11.84
CA LYS A 218 2.99 -22.14 -11.55
C LYS A 218 3.18 -21.17 -10.39
N ILE A 219 2.27 -20.20 -10.25
CA ILE A 219 2.21 -19.27 -9.12
C ILE A 219 0.83 -19.35 -8.46
N GLN A 220 0.75 -18.93 -7.21
CA GLN A 220 -0.48 -18.91 -6.44
C GLN A 220 -1.02 -17.51 -6.20
N ILE A 221 -0.17 -16.49 -6.33
CA ILE A 221 -0.57 -15.08 -6.14
C ILE A 221 0.02 -14.25 -7.27
N ALA A 222 -0.84 -13.45 -7.93
CA ALA A 222 -0.49 -12.52 -9.00
C ALA A 222 -0.98 -11.11 -8.67
N GLU A 223 -0.18 -10.08 -8.96
CA GLU A 223 -0.66 -8.70 -8.93
C GLU A 223 -1.63 -8.46 -10.07
N VAL A 224 -2.72 -7.77 -9.79
CA VAL A 224 -3.75 -7.39 -10.76
C VAL A 224 -3.78 -5.88 -10.88
N ALA A 225 -3.71 -5.38 -12.11
CA ALA A 225 -3.91 -3.97 -12.37
C ALA A 225 -5.35 -3.56 -11.96
N PRO A 226 -5.53 -2.39 -11.29
CA PRO A 226 -6.84 -2.00 -10.77
C PRO A 226 -7.96 -2.10 -11.80
N GLU A 227 -7.75 -1.63 -13.02
CA GLU A 227 -8.71 -1.62 -14.12
C GLU A 227 -9.13 -3.01 -14.63
N GLN A 228 -8.40 -4.07 -14.25
CA GLN A 228 -8.71 -5.45 -14.62
C GLN A 228 -9.45 -6.21 -13.52
N SER A 229 -9.48 -5.68 -12.29
CA SER A 229 -9.95 -6.40 -11.11
C SER A 229 -11.43 -6.84 -11.24
N HIS A 230 -12.31 -5.96 -11.71
CA HIS A 230 -13.73 -6.30 -11.92
C HIS A 230 -13.90 -7.38 -13.00
N LYS A 231 -13.25 -7.22 -14.15
CA LYS A 231 -13.32 -8.20 -15.24
C LYS A 231 -12.88 -9.60 -14.78
N LEU A 232 -11.78 -9.67 -14.03
CA LEU A 232 -11.27 -10.95 -13.52
C LEU A 232 -12.20 -11.55 -12.44
N ALA A 233 -12.86 -10.71 -11.64
CA ALA A 233 -13.88 -11.16 -10.70
C ALA A 233 -15.12 -11.70 -11.41
N ASP A 234 -15.57 -11.06 -12.51
CA ASP A 234 -16.67 -11.54 -13.37
C ASP A 234 -16.32 -12.89 -14.03
N GLU A 235 -15.05 -13.12 -14.35
CA GLU A 235 -14.52 -14.41 -14.81
C GLU A 235 -14.43 -15.46 -13.69
N LYS A 236 -14.98 -15.17 -12.48
CA LYS A 236 -14.99 -16.03 -11.29
C LYS A 236 -13.60 -16.31 -10.70
N ARG A 237 -12.62 -15.47 -10.97
CA ARG A 237 -11.32 -15.53 -10.29
C ARG A 237 -11.46 -14.99 -8.87
N ARG A 238 -10.72 -15.58 -7.94
CA ARG A 238 -10.66 -15.08 -6.57
C ARG A 238 -9.76 -13.86 -6.53
N ILE A 239 -10.37 -12.67 -6.41
CA ILE A 239 -9.67 -11.38 -6.30
C ILE A 239 -9.71 -10.91 -4.85
N SER A 240 -8.58 -10.42 -4.36
CA SER A 240 -8.44 -9.79 -3.06
C SER A 240 -8.03 -8.34 -3.24
N ASN A 241 -8.82 -7.41 -2.71
CA ASN A 241 -8.60 -5.97 -2.82
C ASN A 241 -8.28 -5.38 -1.45
N SER A 242 -7.33 -4.45 -1.39
CA SER A 242 -7.13 -3.58 -0.22
C SER A 242 -8.23 -2.51 -0.13
N ALA A 243 -8.23 -1.73 0.97
CA ALA A 243 -8.84 -0.40 0.91
C ALA A 243 -8.12 0.46 -0.15
N PRO A 244 -8.70 1.57 -0.62
CA PRO A 244 -8.00 2.48 -1.52
C PRO A 244 -6.70 2.98 -0.89
N LEU A 245 -5.57 2.73 -1.55
CA LEU A 245 -4.22 3.04 -1.04
C LEU A 245 -3.43 3.94 -1.97
N GLU A 246 -3.82 3.99 -3.23
CA GLU A 246 -3.09 4.71 -4.25
C GLU A 246 -3.93 5.87 -4.77
N LEU A 247 -3.41 7.08 -4.62
CA LEU A 247 -3.97 8.27 -5.23
C LEU A 247 -3.39 8.45 -6.63
N LEU A 248 -4.24 8.46 -7.65
CA LEU A 248 -3.90 8.98 -8.97
C LEU A 248 -4.17 10.47 -8.99
N ALA A 249 -3.17 11.29 -9.32
CA ALA A 249 -3.28 12.74 -9.29
C ALA A 249 -2.48 13.41 -10.41
N LEU A 250 -2.90 14.62 -10.79
CA LEU A 250 -2.06 15.56 -11.54
C LEU A 250 -1.22 16.37 -10.56
N VAL A 251 0.07 16.50 -10.84
CA VAL A 251 1.00 17.28 -10.03
C VAL A 251 1.73 18.27 -10.93
N PHE A 252 1.60 19.56 -10.63
CA PHE A 252 2.35 20.59 -11.32
C PHE A 252 3.80 20.62 -10.83
N THR A 253 4.75 20.65 -11.77
CA THR A 253 6.19 20.65 -11.46
C THR A 253 6.68 22.00 -10.94
N ARG A 254 5.98 23.06 -11.26
CA ARG A 254 6.29 24.44 -10.81
C ARG A 254 5.25 24.94 -9.81
N ASP A 255 5.69 25.80 -8.91
CA ASP A 255 4.76 26.57 -8.09
C ASP A 255 4.11 27.66 -8.96
N GLY A 256 2.78 27.82 -8.85
CA GLY A 256 2.08 28.92 -9.52
C GLY A 256 2.50 30.24 -8.87
N GLN A 257 3.04 31.15 -9.68
CA GLN A 257 3.54 32.43 -9.19
C GLN A 257 2.66 33.60 -9.60
N SER A 258 1.64 33.35 -10.42
CA SER A 258 0.71 34.38 -10.91
C SER A 258 -0.75 33.93 -10.76
N ASP A 259 -1.64 34.94 -10.72
CA ASP A 259 -3.09 34.71 -10.71
C ASP A 259 -3.55 33.94 -11.97
N GLU A 260 -2.90 34.20 -13.12
CA GLU A 260 -3.21 33.46 -14.36
C GLU A 260 -2.84 31.98 -14.26
N GLU A 261 -1.68 31.64 -13.69
CA GLU A 261 -1.30 30.23 -13.47
C GLU A 261 -2.25 29.55 -12.49
N GLN A 262 -2.71 30.25 -11.45
CA GLN A 262 -3.72 29.73 -10.53
C GLN A 262 -5.04 29.45 -11.26
N LYS A 263 -5.53 30.39 -12.08
CA LYS A 263 -6.75 30.21 -12.89
C LYS A 263 -6.62 29.03 -13.88
N ILE A 264 -5.46 28.82 -14.50
CA ILE A 264 -5.22 27.65 -15.36
C ILE A 264 -5.42 26.35 -14.59
N ARG A 265 -4.93 26.26 -13.35
CA ARG A 265 -5.12 25.09 -12.48
C ARG A 265 -6.59 24.90 -12.09
N ASP A 266 -7.31 25.99 -11.83
CA ASP A 266 -8.73 25.99 -11.53
C ASP A 266 -9.54 25.47 -12.73
N VAL A 267 -9.28 25.98 -13.93
CA VAL A 267 -9.90 25.52 -15.18
C VAL A 267 -9.64 24.03 -15.39
N LEU A 268 -8.39 23.57 -15.20
CA LEU A 268 -8.04 22.16 -15.37
C LEU A 268 -8.77 21.27 -14.33
N ALA A 269 -8.84 21.69 -13.06
CA ALA A 269 -9.54 20.93 -12.03
C ALA A 269 -11.04 20.78 -12.31
N LEU A 270 -11.68 21.86 -12.89
CA LEU A 270 -13.10 21.90 -13.20
C LEU A 270 -13.46 21.13 -14.47
N CYS A 271 -12.58 21.03 -15.46
CA CYS A 271 -12.91 20.42 -16.75
C CYS A 271 -12.77 18.90 -16.76
N ILE A 272 -12.01 18.29 -15.82
CA ILE A 272 -11.75 16.84 -15.83
C ILE A 272 -13.01 16.04 -15.56
N ASP A 273 -13.37 15.20 -16.52
CA ASP A 273 -14.51 14.27 -16.44
C ASP A 273 -14.09 12.95 -15.79
N ARG A 274 -14.08 12.93 -14.47
CA ARG A 274 -13.72 11.75 -13.69
C ARG A 274 -14.67 10.57 -13.95
N ALA A 275 -15.98 10.83 -14.15
CA ALA A 275 -16.95 9.78 -14.41
C ALA A 275 -16.63 9.06 -15.74
N SER A 276 -16.35 9.83 -16.80
CA SER A 276 -15.99 9.27 -18.11
C SER A 276 -14.65 8.49 -18.06
N ILE A 277 -13.67 8.95 -17.29
CA ILE A 277 -12.40 8.24 -17.12
C ILE A 277 -12.63 6.93 -16.34
N ARG A 278 -13.38 6.97 -15.23
CA ARG A 278 -13.70 5.79 -14.43
C ARG A 278 -14.38 4.72 -15.28
N ASN A 279 -15.46 5.09 -15.97
CA ASN A 279 -16.28 4.13 -16.73
C ASN A 279 -15.57 3.64 -18.00
N GLY A 280 -14.91 4.54 -18.72
CA GLY A 280 -14.32 4.21 -20.03
C GLY A 280 -12.88 3.70 -20.01
N VAL A 281 -12.12 3.98 -18.95
CA VAL A 281 -10.69 3.64 -18.89
C VAL A 281 -10.37 2.73 -17.69
N LEU A 282 -10.95 3.02 -16.51
CA LEU A 282 -10.67 2.26 -15.29
C LEU A 282 -11.62 1.07 -15.06
N GLY A 283 -12.54 0.76 -15.98
CA GLY A 283 -13.44 -0.39 -15.87
C GLY A 283 -14.34 -0.34 -14.63
N ASP A 284 -14.87 0.83 -14.32
CA ASP A 284 -15.69 1.14 -13.14
C ASP A 284 -14.98 1.00 -11.78
N VAL A 285 -13.66 0.90 -11.78
CA VAL A 285 -12.83 0.84 -10.57
C VAL A 285 -12.32 2.23 -10.18
N GLY A 286 -12.02 2.41 -8.89
CA GLY A 286 -11.50 3.64 -8.34
C GLY A 286 -12.59 4.63 -7.94
N ASP A 287 -12.38 5.26 -6.78
CA ASP A 287 -13.27 6.25 -6.23
C ASP A 287 -12.82 7.66 -6.70
N PRO A 288 -13.66 8.41 -7.45
CA PRO A 288 -13.36 9.78 -7.79
C PRO A 288 -13.08 10.60 -6.53
N SER A 289 -11.96 11.32 -6.50
CA SER A 289 -11.53 12.05 -5.32
C SER A 289 -10.94 13.40 -5.67
N THR A 290 -11.11 14.35 -4.76
CA THR A 290 -10.41 15.63 -4.72
C THR A 290 -9.61 15.79 -3.42
N ALA A 291 -9.62 14.74 -2.57
CA ALA A 291 -8.80 14.65 -1.38
C ALA A 291 -7.48 13.91 -1.69
N ILE A 292 -6.41 14.24 -0.95
CA ILE A 292 -5.13 13.51 -0.99
C ILE A 292 -5.27 12.20 -0.23
N LEU A 293 -5.87 12.26 0.97
CA LEU A 293 -6.10 11.08 1.79
C LEU A 293 -7.39 10.37 1.39
N PRO A 294 -7.40 9.02 1.34
CA PRO A 294 -8.64 8.27 1.17
C PRO A 294 -9.52 8.37 2.42
N ASP A 295 -10.82 8.21 2.23
CA ASP A 295 -11.82 8.35 3.31
C ASP A 295 -11.58 7.41 4.48
N TRP A 296 -11.16 6.19 4.24
CA TRP A 296 -10.91 5.23 5.32
C TRP A 296 -9.73 5.60 6.25
N ILE A 297 -8.82 6.49 5.80
CA ILE A 297 -7.74 7.06 6.63
C ILE A 297 -8.19 8.35 7.28
N SER A 298 -8.84 9.23 6.51
CA SER A 298 -9.18 10.60 6.94
C SER A 298 -10.54 10.68 7.62
N GLY A 299 -11.52 9.89 7.19
CA GLY A 299 -12.91 9.99 7.60
C GLY A 299 -13.65 11.23 7.06
N TYR A 300 -13.00 12.05 6.23
CA TYR A 300 -13.56 13.32 5.73
C TYR A 300 -13.36 13.56 4.22
N ALA A 301 -12.80 12.61 3.47
CA ALA A 301 -12.49 12.82 2.05
C ALA A 301 -13.71 13.23 1.21
N PHE A 302 -14.91 12.81 1.61
CA PHE A 302 -16.19 13.17 0.99
C PHE A 302 -16.55 14.67 1.10
N VAL A 303 -15.91 15.40 2.01
CA VAL A 303 -16.14 16.87 2.17
C VAL A 303 -15.59 17.65 0.98
N PHE A 304 -14.62 17.10 0.25
CA PHE A 304 -14.05 17.73 -0.94
C PHE A 304 -14.84 17.29 -2.19
N PRO A 305 -15.71 18.15 -2.77
CA PRO A 305 -16.56 17.75 -3.89
C PRO A 305 -15.76 17.56 -5.18
N ALA A 306 -16.06 16.49 -5.90
CA ALA A 306 -15.42 16.15 -7.18
C ALA A 306 -16.27 16.58 -8.39
N GLU A 307 -16.90 17.75 -8.34
CA GLU A 307 -17.81 18.22 -9.40
C GLU A 307 -17.07 18.71 -10.64
N ARG A 308 -17.48 18.17 -11.79
CA ARG A 308 -17.13 18.73 -13.11
C ARG A 308 -18.05 19.90 -13.44
N SER A 309 -17.47 21.01 -13.88
CA SER A 309 -18.25 22.12 -14.44
C SER A 309 -17.54 22.71 -15.66
N LEU A 310 -17.88 22.17 -16.85
CA LEU A 310 -17.28 22.64 -18.09
C LEU A 310 -17.64 24.11 -18.35
N THR A 311 -18.87 24.52 -18.04
CA THR A 311 -19.32 25.93 -18.21
C THR A 311 -18.47 26.88 -17.39
N ARG A 312 -18.28 26.58 -16.08
CA ARG A 312 -17.40 27.40 -15.22
C ARG A 312 -15.95 27.37 -15.70
N ALA A 313 -15.47 26.21 -16.13
CA ALA A 313 -14.12 26.08 -16.67
C ALA A 313 -13.92 26.98 -17.89
N GLN A 314 -14.90 27.07 -18.80
CA GLN A 314 -14.87 27.95 -19.98
C GLN A 314 -15.00 29.45 -19.61
N GLU A 315 -15.82 29.79 -18.63
CA GLU A 315 -15.95 31.16 -18.10
C GLU A 315 -14.62 31.63 -17.50
N GLU A 316 -14.03 30.83 -16.56
CA GLU A 316 -12.74 31.13 -15.95
C GLU A 316 -11.60 31.17 -16.99
N ARG A 317 -11.65 30.30 -18.03
CA ARG A 317 -10.71 30.37 -19.15
C ARG A 317 -10.80 31.65 -19.94
N GLY A 318 -12.02 32.19 -20.12
CA GLY A 318 -12.27 33.48 -20.80
C GLY A 318 -11.62 34.67 -20.11
N GLU A 319 -11.35 34.57 -18.80
CA GLU A 319 -10.67 35.61 -18.02
C GLU A 319 -9.12 35.57 -18.13
N ILE A 320 -8.56 34.50 -18.74
CA ILE A 320 -7.12 34.34 -18.92
C ILE A 320 -6.71 34.92 -20.27
N ALA A 321 -5.93 35.97 -20.26
CA ALA A 321 -5.50 36.66 -21.48
C ALA A 321 -4.65 35.76 -22.38
N ARG A 322 -3.74 34.95 -21.78
CA ARG A 322 -2.86 34.01 -22.52
C ARG A 322 -2.68 32.71 -21.73
N ALA A 323 -3.21 31.62 -22.26
CA ALA A 323 -2.93 30.29 -21.75
C ALA A 323 -1.84 29.61 -22.62
N PRO A 324 -0.66 29.34 -22.08
CA PRO A 324 0.39 28.63 -22.81
C PRO A 324 -0.04 27.17 -23.07
N ALA A 325 0.50 26.57 -24.12
CA ALA A 325 0.45 25.11 -24.26
C ALA A 325 1.32 24.49 -23.17
N MET A 326 0.79 23.48 -22.47
CA MET A 326 1.48 22.75 -21.41
C MET A 326 1.67 21.29 -21.79
N THR A 327 2.65 20.64 -21.19
CA THR A 327 2.90 19.23 -21.34
C THR A 327 2.34 18.44 -20.15
N LEU A 328 1.68 17.30 -20.44
CA LEU A 328 1.19 16.33 -19.45
C LEU A 328 2.00 15.02 -19.57
N GLY A 329 2.86 14.77 -18.61
CA GLY A 329 3.71 13.60 -18.55
C GLY A 329 3.04 12.41 -17.87
N TYR A 330 3.29 11.20 -18.38
CA TYR A 330 2.84 9.93 -17.80
C TYR A 330 3.99 8.92 -17.80
N ALA A 331 3.92 7.89 -16.94
CA ALA A 331 4.93 6.83 -16.89
C ALA A 331 4.92 6.02 -18.19
N ALA A 332 6.11 5.78 -18.77
CA ALA A 332 6.26 5.17 -20.09
C ALA A 332 5.78 3.70 -20.14
N ASP A 333 5.87 3.02 -19.02
CA ASP A 333 5.50 1.62 -18.79
C ASP A 333 4.03 1.43 -18.34
N ASP A 334 3.29 2.54 -18.12
CA ASP A 334 1.87 2.53 -17.72
C ASP A 334 0.97 2.90 -18.90
N ALA A 335 0.48 1.88 -19.61
CA ALA A 335 -0.42 2.07 -20.76
C ALA A 335 -1.75 2.72 -20.39
N VAL A 336 -2.25 2.47 -19.18
CA VAL A 336 -3.50 3.05 -18.67
C VAL A 336 -3.31 4.52 -18.33
N ALA A 337 -2.19 4.89 -17.72
CA ALA A 337 -1.85 6.29 -17.47
C ALA A 337 -1.77 7.10 -18.78
N ARG A 338 -1.28 6.50 -19.86
CA ARG A 338 -1.29 7.13 -21.18
C ARG A 338 -2.72 7.48 -21.63
N VAL A 339 -3.64 6.51 -21.57
CA VAL A 339 -5.05 6.71 -22.01
C VAL A 339 -5.75 7.74 -21.12
N ILE A 340 -5.49 7.73 -19.80
CA ILE A 340 -6.00 8.74 -18.88
C ILE A 340 -5.47 10.12 -19.24
N ALA A 341 -4.17 10.27 -19.51
CA ALA A 341 -3.55 11.54 -19.90
C ALA A 341 -4.15 12.08 -21.20
N GLU A 342 -4.34 11.22 -22.21
CA GLU A 342 -5.00 11.57 -23.50
C GLU A 342 -6.46 12.04 -23.27
N ARG A 343 -7.20 11.39 -22.36
CA ARG A 343 -8.58 11.78 -22.02
C ARG A 343 -8.60 13.13 -21.28
N ILE A 344 -7.68 13.36 -20.35
CA ILE A 344 -7.55 14.65 -19.66
C ILE A 344 -7.21 15.76 -20.66
N ALA A 345 -6.33 15.51 -21.63
CA ALA A 345 -5.98 16.48 -22.67
C ALA A 345 -7.19 16.84 -23.55
N LEU A 346 -8.09 15.89 -23.82
CA LEU A 346 -9.37 16.15 -24.51
C LEU A 346 -10.28 17.05 -23.66
N ASN A 347 -10.44 16.74 -22.36
CA ASN A 347 -11.24 17.59 -21.46
C ASN A 347 -10.68 19.00 -21.32
N ALA A 348 -9.37 19.16 -21.26
CA ALA A 348 -8.71 20.46 -21.24
C ALA A 348 -8.98 21.26 -22.52
N ARG A 349 -8.97 20.59 -23.69
CA ARG A 349 -9.30 21.23 -24.98
C ARG A 349 -10.74 21.72 -25.01
N GLU A 350 -11.71 20.96 -24.48
CA GLU A 350 -13.11 21.37 -24.36
C GLU A 350 -13.25 22.67 -23.55
N ALA A 351 -12.39 22.86 -22.56
CA ALA A 351 -12.32 24.09 -21.74
C ALA A 351 -11.43 25.20 -22.32
N GLY A 352 -10.85 25.01 -23.53
CA GLY A 352 -9.98 25.99 -24.17
C GLY A 352 -8.54 26.02 -23.68
N LEU A 353 -8.05 24.95 -23.02
CA LEU A 353 -6.64 24.75 -22.69
C LEU A 353 -5.99 23.80 -23.69
N THR A 354 -4.68 23.92 -23.88
CA THR A 354 -3.88 23.03 -24.73
C THR A 354 -2.93 22.21 -23.87
N LEU A 355 -3.18 20.89 -23.79
CA LEU A 355 -2.28 19.93 -23.16
C LEU A 355 -1.71 18.97 -24.22
N GLN A 356 -0.38 18.83 -24.24
CA GLN A 356 0.32 17.85 -25.06
C GLN A 356 0.79 16.69 -24.17
N THR A 357 0.33 15.48 -24.45
CA THR A 357 0.73 14.29 -23.71
C THR A 357 2.13 13.85 -24.11
N VAL A 358 3.00 13.57 -23.13
CA VAL A 358 4.38 13.14 -23.35
C VAL A 358 4.71 11.95 -22.45
N SER A 359 5.45 10.99 -22.99
CA SER A 359 5.98 9.88 -22.19
C SER A 359 7.14 10.35 -21.33
N GLY A 360 7.13 10.03 -20.04
CA GLY A 360 8.22 10.35 -19.10
C GLY A 360 7.83 11.41 -18.06
N THR A 361 8.83 11.79 -17.26
CA THR A 361 8.62 12.63 -16.06
C THR A 361 8.94 14.12 -16.26
N LYS A 362 9.59 14.47 -17.38
CA LYS A 362 9.94 15.86 -17.70
C LYS A 362 8.77 16.53 -18.42
N ALA A 363 7.82 17.05 -17.67
CA ALA A 363 6.64 17.72 -18.18
C ALA A 363 6.23 18.85 -17.20
N ASP A 364 5.35 19.76 -17.65
CA ASP A 364 4.82 20.84 -16.80
C ASP A 364 3.88 20.28 -15.74
N ILE A 365 3.13 19.21 -16.11
CA ILE A 365 2.19 18.49 -15.24
C ILE A 365 2.54 17.01 -15.32
N GLY A 366 2.66 16.32 -14.20
CA GLY A 366 2.84 14.87 -14.15
C GLY A 366 1.57 14.16 -13.70
N LEU A 367 1.12 13.14 -14.44
CA LEU A 367 0.18 12.16 -13.91
C LEU A 367 0.94 11.20 -13.01
N ARG A 368 0.61 11.18 -11.70
CA ARG A 368 1.35 10.49 -10.67
C ARG A 368 0.48 9.52 -9.90
N ARG A 369 1.05 8.38 -9.53
CA ARG A 369 0.50 7.45 -8.55
C ARG A 369 1.24 7.67 -7.23
N ILE A 370 0.50 7.90 -6.16
CA ILE A 370 1.00 8.26 -4.83
C ILE A 370 0.41 7.26 -3.84
N GLU A 371 1.25 6.42 -3.27
CA GLU A 371 0.79 5.41 -2.32
C GLU A 371 0.75 5.95 -0.90
N ALA A 372 -0.33 5.65 -0.18
CA ALA A 372 -0.40 5.84 1.26
C ALA A 372 0.55 4.84 1.96
N VAL A 373 1.50 5.36 2.73
CA VAL A 373 2.52 4.54 3.41
C VAL A 373 2.11 4.13 4.83
N SER A 374 1.06 4.72 5.36
CA SER A 374 0.58 4.52 6.74
C SER A 374 -0.93 4.70 6.81
N SER A 375 -1.57 4.04 7.77
CA SER A 375 -2.96 4.32 8.17
C SER A 375 -3.06 5.47 9.19
N ASN A 376 -1.93 6.00 9.70
CA ASN A 376 -1.93 7.24 10.48
C ASN A 376 -2.12 8.43 9.53
N PRO A 377 -3.19 9.25 9.68
CA PRO A 377 -3.53 10.33 8.73
C PRO A 377 -2.42 11.38 8.57
N ARG A 378 -1.74 11.73 9.67
CA ARG A 378 -0.66 12.74 9.65
C ARG A 378 0.55 12.25 8.88
N LEU A 379 0.98 11.02 9.13
CA LEU A 379 2.11 10.39 8.41
C LEU A 379 1.76 10.15 6.94
N ALA A 380 0.54 9.70 6.65
CA ALA A 380 0.08 9.48 5.28
C ALA A 380 0.07 10.78 4.48
N LEU A 381 -0.50 11.86 5.04
CA LEU A 381 -0.54 13.17 4.38
C LEU A 381 0.87 13.74 4.19
N TRP A 382 1.72 13.65 5.22
CA TRP A 382 3.10 14.12 5.14
C TRP A 382 3.88 13.38 4.05
N ALA A 383 3.82 12.06 4.03
CA ALA A 383 4.54 11.26 3.04
C ALA A 383 4.02 11.50 1.61
N SER A 384 2.70 11.58 1.43
CA SER A 384 2.09 11.88 0.13
C SER A 384 2.53 13.25 -0.38
N ALA A 385 2.49 14.29 0.47
CA ALA A 385 2.90 15.63 0.09
C ALA A 385 4.39 15.69 -0.30
N VAL A 386 5.27 15.16 0.53
CA VAL A 386 6.73 15.18 0.30
C VAL A 386 7.11 14.38 -0.95
N SER A 387 6.45 13.25 -1.22
CA SER A 387 6.73 12.39 -2.38
C SER A 387 6.55 13.09 -3.72
N VAL A 388 5.72 14.13 -3.77
CA VAL A 388 5.41 14.91 -5.00
C VAL A 388 5.92 16.34 -4.94
N GLY A 389 6.78 16.66 -3.98
CA GLY A 389 7.41 17.97 -3.86
C GLY A 389 6.45 19.08 -3.39
N LEU A 390 5.39 18.73 -2.67
CA LEU A 390 4.59 19.68 -1.92
C LEU A 390 5.31 20.04 -0.61
N PRO A 391 5.00 21.21 -0.02
CA PRO A 391 5.54 21.53 1.30
C PRO A 391 5.06 20.50 2.34
N ALA A 392 5.88 20.25 3.35
CA ALA A 392 5.48 19.42 4.47
C ALA A 392 4.25 20.07 5.16
N PRO A 393 3.19 19.28 5.43
CA PRO A 393 2.00 19.81 6.09
C PRO A 393 2.35 20.29 7.50
N ASN A 394 1.78 21.43 7.89
CA ASN A 394 1.92 21.98 9.23
C ASN A 394 0.66 21.64 10.04
N TYR A 395 0.85 20.96 11.16
CA TYR A 395 -0.23 20.55 12.05
C TYR A 395 -0.23 21.42 13.31
N ALA A 396 -1.37 22.02 13.64
CA ALA A 396 -1.51 22.79 14.87
C ALA A 396 -1.62 21.87 16.10
N GLY A 397 -2.15 20.67 15.92
CA GLY A 397 -2.34 19.65 16.97
C GLY A 397 -2.31 18.23 16.40
N THR A 398 -2.95 17.29 17.10
CA THR A 398 -2.98 15.87 16.75
C THR A 398 -4.37 15.37 16.32
N SER A 399 -5.36 16.25 16.29
CA SER A 399 -6.73 15.91 15.93
C SER A 399 -6.88 15.67 14.42
N ILE A 400 -7.94 14.98 14.04
CA ILE A 400 -8.28 14.79 12.63
C ILE A 400 -8.65 16.13 11.95
N ASP A 401 -9.17 17.10 12.70
CA ASP A 401 -9.47 18.44 12.20
C ASP A 401 -8.19 19.20 11.81
N ASP A 402 -7.09 19.00 12.57
CA ASP A 402 -5.78 19.59 12.21
C ASP A 402 -5.26 19.00 10.90
N VAL A 403 -5.52 17.71 10.64
CA VAL A 403 -5.17 17.06 9.36
C VAL A 403 -6.01 17.62 8.23
N PHE A 404 -7.32 17.79 8.42
CA PHE A 404 -8.21 18.41 7.44
C PHE A 404 -7.77 19.82 7.06
N VAL A 405 -7.40 20.63 8.04
CA VAL A 405 -6.91 22.02 7.82
C VAL A 405 -5.61 21.98 7.02
N ALA A 406 -4.68 21.10 7.37
CA ALA A 406 -3.39 20.96 6.69
C ALA A 406 -3.58 20.45 5.24
N GLU A 407 -4.44 19.46 5.02
CA GLU A 407 -4.76 18.96 3.67
C GLU A 407 -5.45 20.02 2.82
N SER A 408 -6.41 20.74 3.40
CA SER A 408 -7.09 21.87 2.73
C SER A 408 -6.08 22.95 2.28
N ALA A 409 -5.06 23.21 3.09
CA ALA A 409 -4.00 24.16 2.75
C ALA A 409 -3.15 23.68 1.57
N LEU A 410 -2.82 22.38 1.51
CA LEU A 410 -2.08 21.78 0.38
C LEU A 410 -2.88 21.80 -0.92
N LEU A 411 -4.20 21.59 -0.84
CA LEU A 411 -5.10 21.55 -2.00
C LEU A 411 -5.43 22.94 -2.54
N ARG A 412 -5.37 24.01 -1.73
CA ARG A 412 -5.80 25.36 -2.07
C ARG A 412 -5.12 25.90 -3.33
N GLY A 413 -3.82 25.68 -3.48
CA GLY A 413 -3.04 26.16 -4.63
C GLY A 413 -3.15 25.26 -5.86
N LYS A 414 -3.92 24.17 -5.79
CA LYS A 414 -4.07 23.17 -6.85
C LYS A 414 -2.75 22.77 -7.54
N LYS A 415 -1.63 22.80 -6.78
CA LYS A 415 -0.36 22.20 -7.24
C LYS A 415 -0.52 20.70 -7.43
N ILE A 416 -1.42 20.08 -6.65
CA ILE A 416 -1.91 18.73 -6.83
C ILE A 416 -3.42 18.77 -7.13
N ILE A 417 -3.85 18.01 -8.14
CA ILE A 417 -5.26 17.79 -8.46
C ILE A 417 -5.52 16.29 -8.33
N PRO A 418 -6.11 15.84 -7.21
CA PRO A 418 -6.50 14.44 -7.03
C PRO A 418 -7.55 14.01 -8.06
N LEU A 419 -7.45 12.77 -8.52
CA LEU A 419 -8.35 12.21 -9.53
C LEU A 419 -9.12 11.01 -9.00
N PHE A 420 -8.40 9.99 -8.54
CA PHE A 420 -8.98 8.71 -8.10
C PHE A 420 -8.19 8.12 -6.95
N GLN A 421 -8.90 7.51 -6.02
CA GLN A 421 -8.35 6.60 -5.03
C GLN A 421 -8.50 5.17 -5.55
N LEU A 422 -7.40 4.42 -5.64
CA LEU A 422 -7.34 3.08 -6.21
C LEU A 422 -6.92 2.06 -5.15
N SER A 423 -7.48 0.86 -5.22
CA SER A 423 -7.07 -0.28 -4.40
C SER A 423 -5.93 -1.06 -5.06
N VAL A 424 -5.10 -1.71 -4.26
CA VAL A 424 -4.18 -2.75 -4.72
C VAL A 424 -4.92 -4.08 -4.76
N SER A 425 -4.74 -4.83 -5.83
CA SER A 425 -5.49 -6.05 -6.10
C SER A 425 -4.57 -7.23 -6.39
N TYR A 426 -4.95 -8.41 -5.91
CA TYR A 426 -4.26 -9.67 -6.16
C TYR A 426 -5.25 -10.73 -6.61
N ALA A 427 -4.88 -11.51 -7.62
CA ALA A 427 -5.56 -12.74 -7.98
C ALA A 427 -4.93 -13.92 -7.22
N ILE A 428 -5.77 -14.71 -6.56
CA ILE A 428 -5.36 -15.73 -5.60
C ILE A 428 -5.83 -17.10 -6.10
N SER A 429 -4.92 -18.08 -6.18
CA SER A 429 -5.26 -19.47 -6.51
C SER A 429 -6.21 -20.07 -5.48
N GLN A 430 -7.06 -21.00 -5.92
CA GLN A 430 -7.96 -21.76 -5.04
C GLN A 430 -7.20 -22.63 -4.04
N SER A 431 -5.96 -23.02 -4.34
CA SER A 431 -5.10 -23.79 -3.43
C SER A 431 -4.65 -22.98 -2.20
N VAL A 432 -4.69 -21.65 -2.25
CA VAL A 432 -4.29 -20.78 -1.12
C VAL A 432 -5.44 -20.67 -0.14
N GLN A 433 -5.24 -21.16 1.07
CA GLN A 433 -6.20 -21.11 2.17
C GLN A 433 -5.71 -20.14 3.25
N GLY A 434 -6.64 -19.60 4.05
CA GLY A 434 -6.31 -18.67 5.12
C GLY A 434 -5.82 -17.28 4.67
N TRP A 435 -5.85 -16.98 3.36
CA TRP A 435 -5.43 -15.69 2.84
C TRP A 435 -6.24 -14.55 3.43
N LYS A 436 -5.53 -13.58 4.00
CA LYS A 436 -6.07 -12.31 4.46
C LYS A 436 -5.15 -11.20 4.00
N MET A 437 -5.73 -10.11 3.56
CA MET A 437 -5.01 -8.88 3.23
C MET A 437 -5.54 -7.77 4.12
N GLY A 438 -4.65 -7.04 4.76
CA GLY A 438 -4.99 -5.87 5.56
C GLY A 438 -5.54 -4.73 4.70
N ARG A 439 -6.23 -3.78 5.31
CA ARG A 439 -6.72 -2.58 4.63
C ARG A 439 -5.58 -1.78 3.98
N ASP A 440 -4.38 -1.82 4.56
CA ASP A 440 -3.15 -1.21 4.07
C ASP A 440 -2.42 -2.04 2.99
N GLY A 441 -3.05 -3.09 2.47
CA GLY A 441 -2.49 -3.99 1.47
C GLY A 441 -1.47 -5.01 2.04
N SER A 442 -1.32 -5.08 3.36
CA SER A 442 -0.38 -6.03 3.99
C SER A 442 -0.84 -7.47 3.85
N TRP A 443 0.11 -8.38 3.61
CA TRP A 443 -0.13 -9.81 3.54
C TRP A 443 0.02 -10.45 4.92
N HIS A 444 -1.00 -11.18 5.36
CA HIS A 444 -0.97 -11.95 6.60
C HIS A 444 -0.63 -13.42 6.30
N LEU A 445 0.63 -13.69 5.95
CA LEU A 445 1.05 -15.04 5.53
C LEU A 445 1.25 -16.04 6.69
N ALA A 446 1.22 -15.59 7.94
CA ALA A 446 1.35 -16.49 9.09
C ALA A 446 0.25 -17.57 9.13
N ASP A 447 -0.96 -17.22 8.70
CA ASP A 447 -2.14 -18.07 8.69
C ASP A 447 -2.38 -18.76 7.33
N VAL A 448 -1.53 -18.49 6.33
CA VAL A 448 -1.70 -19.03 4.96
C VAL A 448 -1.12 -20.43 4.88
N TRP A 449 -1.87 -21.33 4.24
CA TRP A 449 -1.47 -22.71 3.95
C TRP A 449 -1.96 -23.14 2.57
N LEU A 450 -1.33 -24.17 2.00
CA LEU A 450 -1.69 -24.67 0.69
C LEU A 450 -2.56 -25.93 0.85
N GLY A 451 -3.82 -25.81 0.43
CA GLY A 451 -4.73 -26.95 0.33
C GLY A 451 -4.45 -27.73 -0.95
N GLY A 452 -4.66 -29.05 -0.91
CA GLY A 452 -4.68 -29.84 -2.13
C GLY A 452 -5.74 -29.27 -3.10
N THR A 453 -5.41 -29.24 -4.41
CA THR A 453 -6.41 -28.91 -5.45
C THR A 453 -7.53 -29.95 -5.36
N PRO A 454 -8.82 -29.56 -5.34
CA PRO A 454 -9.94 -30.49 -5.29
C PRO A 454 -9.97 -31.42 -6.49
#